data_730ab3b468f85cf7772e5a175f220c47
#
_entry.id   730ab3b468f85cf7772e5a175f220c47
#
_cell.length_a   1.000
_cell.length_b   1.000
_cell.length_c   1.000
_cell.angle_alpha   90.00
_cell.angle_beta   90.00
_cell.angle_gamma   90.00
#
_symmetry.space_group_name_H-M   'P 1'
#
loop_
_entity.id
_entity.type
_entity.pdbx_description
1 polymer ?
#
loop_
_entity_poly.entity_id
_entity_poly.type
_entity_poly.pdbx_seq_one_letter_code
_entity_poly.pdbx_strand_id
1 'polypeptide(L)'
;MKKTYHLCISAGEEVLFRDVEDYNRGFNCFALALFNTDSTGLVESEMSTHYHQLIQSRNPDDFMHCFRLSYSMYFNRKYHRCGKLGEKSHYTMEVVGYNHMIAAMSYVLRNPLHHGVVPIPYAYPYSSVNSIFMAEMGKVPDKRVLDRRYYHRFIS
;
A
#
# COMPACT_ATOMS: atom_id res chain seq x y z
N MET A 1 4.26 -2.68 -21.95
CA MET A 1 3.49 -3.69 -21.22
C MET A 1 3.74 -3.51 -19.73
N LYS A 2 2.71 -3.61 -18.92
CA LYS A 2 2.86 -3.54 -17.45
C LYS A 2 3.45 -4.84 -16.93
N LYS A 3 4.38 -4.73 -15.99
CA LYS A 3 4.93 -5.86 -15.25
C LYS A 3 4.48 -5.78 -13.79
N THR A 4 4.62 -6.88 -13.07
CA THR A 4 4.27 -6.95 -11.65
C THR A 4 5.49 -6.68 -10.78
N TYR A 5 5.33 -5.83 -9.78
CA TYR A 5 6.39 -5.47 -8.84
C TYR A 5 5.91 -5.56 -7.40
N HIS A 6 6.75 -6.10 -6.54
CA HIS A 6 6.64 -5.98 -5.10
C HIS A 6 7.49 -4.81 -4.64
N LEU A 7 6.85 -3.86 -3.98
CA LEU A 7 7.46 -2.65 -3.44
C LEU A 7 7.32 -2.63 -1.92
N CYS A 8 8.31 -2.06 -1.24
CA CYS A 8 8.21 -1.81 0.19
C CYS A 8 8.91 -0.51 0.56
N ILE A 9 8.21 0.32 1.36
CA ILE A 9 8.79 1.49 2.01
C ILE A 9 8.99 1.14 3.48
N SER A 10 10.21 1.36 3.98
CA SER A 10 10.54 1.25 5.40
C SER A 10 10.66 2.61 6.06
N ALA A 11 10.27 2.68 7.31
CA ALA A 11 10.34 3.91 8.11
C ALA A 11 11.77 4.31 8.48
N GLY A 12 12.71 3.35 8.50
CA GLY A 12 13.99 3.57 9.15
C GLY A 12 13.80 3.73 10.66
N GLU A 13 14.18 4.89 11.19
CA GLU A 13 13.99 5.25 12.60
C GLU A 13 12.63 5.93 12.89
N GLU A 14 11.82 6.14 11.87
CA GLU A 14 10.53 6.84 11.98
C GLU A 14 9.35 5.83 12.00
N VAL A 15 8.16 6.34 12.33
CA VAL A 15 6.90 5.63 12.20
C VAL A 15 6.14 6.23 11.02
N LEU A 16 5.76 5.40 10.03
CA LEU A 16 5.04 5.87 8.83
C LEU A 16 3.58 6.20 9.11
N PHE A 17 2.93 5.38 9.94
CA PHE A 17 1.50 5.53 10.25
C PHE A 17 1.33 5.53 11.76
N ARG A 18 0.85 6.64 12.31
CA ARG A 18 0.73 6.86 13.77
C ARG A 18 -0.70 6.72 14.28
N ASP A 19 -1.69 6.96 13.41
CA ASP A 19 -3.10 6.89 13.73
C ASP A 19 -3.96 6.47 12.52
N VAL A 20 -5.26 6.31 12.75
CA VAL A 20 -6.22 5.89 11.71
C VAL A 20 -6.24 6.83 10.52
N GLU A 21 -6.08 8.14 10.74
CA GLU A 21 -6.04 9.11 9.64
C GLU A 21 -4.82 8.89 8.75
N ASP A 22 -3.66 8.59 9.33
CA ASP A 22 -2.44 8.30 8.58
C ASP A 22 -2.62 7.07 7.68
N TYR A 23 -3.20 5.99 8.19
CA TYR A 23 -3.50 4.79 7.40
C TYR A 23 -4.47 5.10 6.26
N ASN A 24 -5.53 5.84 6.52
CA ASN A 24 -6.49 6.23 5.49
C ASN A 24 -5.83 7.11 4.42
N ARG A 25 -5.01 8.07 4.82
CA ARG A 25 -4.27 8.94 3.90
C ARG A 25 -3.21 8.19 3.11
N GLY A 26 -2.51 7.27 3.75
CA GLY A 26 -1.55 6.40 3.06
C GLY A 26 -2.20 5.60 1.95
N PHE A 27 -3.33 4.97 2.22
CA PHE A 27 -4.07 4.23 1.21
C PHE A 27 -4.66 5.15 0.11
N ASN A 28 -5.13 6.33 0.46
CA ASN A 28 -5.59 7.32 -0.53
C ASN A 28 -4.45 7.81 -1.43
N CYS A 29 -3.25 8.03 -0.87
CA CYS A 29 -2.05 8.35 -1.66
C CYS A 29 -1.62 7.18 -2.57
N PHE A 30 -1.77 5.95 -2.12
CA PHE A 30 -1.58 4.75 -2.93
C PHE A 30 -2.54 4.74 -4.13
N ALA A 31 -3.83 4.98 -3.90
CA ALA A 31 -4.83 5.08 -4.95
C ALA A 31 -4.54 6.21 -5.94
N LEU A 32 -4.11 7.37 -5.44
CA LEU A 32 -3.70 8.51 -6.26
C LEU A 32 -2.49 8.17 -7.14
N ALA A 33 -1.49 7.48 -6.59
CA ALA A 33 -0.32 7.05 -7.35
C ALA A 33 -0.68 6.04 -8.44
N LEU A 34 -1.56 5.08 -8.15
CA LEU A 34 -2.09 4.14 -9.16
C LEU A 34 -2.76 4.88 -10.30
N PHE A 35 -3.60 5.86 -9.99
CA PHE A 35 -4.32 6.65 -10.99
C PHE A 35 -3.36 7.47 -11.87
N ASN A 36 -2.46 8.22 -11.25
CA ASN A 36 -1.55 9.13 -11.95
C ASN A 36 -0.51 8.43 -12.82
N THR A 37 -0.16 7.19 -12.47
CA THR A 37 0.87 6.41 -13.21
C THR A 37 0.28 5.30 -14.07
N ASP A 38 -1.03 5.27 -14.23
CA ASP A 38 -1.74 4.21 -14.95
C ASP A 38 -1.33 2.80 -14.45
N SER A 39 -1.12 2.68 -13.15
CA SER A 39 -0.79 1.41 -12.49
C SER A 39 -2.04 0.74 -11.93
N THR A 40 -1.94 -0.56 -11.64
CA THR A 40 -3.02 -1.34 -11.02
C THR A 40 -2.54 -1.94 -9.71
N GLY A 41 -3.26 -1.69 -8.63
CA GLY A 41 -3.00 -2.31 -7.33
C GLY A 41 -3.52 -3.76 -7.30
N LEU A 42 -2.70 -4.68 -6.83
CA LEU A 42 -3.10 -6.07 -6.64
C LEU A 42 -3.39 -6.35 -5.15
N VAL A 43 -2.40 -6.21 -4.30
CA VAL A 43 -2.54 -6.31 -2.85
C VAL A 43 -1.61 -5.32 -2.15
N GLU A 44 -1.95 -4.95 -0.92
CA GLU A 44 -1.12 -4.07 -0.10
C GLU A 44 -1.32 -4.35 1.39
N SER A 45 -0.35 -3.94 2.20
CA SER A 45 -0.43 -4.01 3.66
C SER A 45 0.34 -2.85 4.28
N GLU A 46 -0.38 -1.97 4.96
CA GLU A 46 0.17 -0.84 5.71
C GLU A 46 0.50 -1.27 7.14
N MET A 47 1.77 -1.27 7.48
CA MET A 47 2.23 -1.48 8.85
C MET A 47 2.79 -0.17 9.41
N SER A 48 2.84 -0.01 10.72
CA SER A 48 3.31 1.25 11.34
C SER A 48 4.71 1.67 10.88
N THR A 49 5.58 0.72 10.58
CA THR A 49 6.98 0.95 10.24
C THR A 49 7.36 0.60 8.80
N HIS A 50 6.44 0.00 8.04
CA HIS A 50 6.68 -0.34 6.64
C HIS A 50 5.36 -0.53 5.89
N TYR A 51 5.40 -0.36 4.58
CA TYR A 51 4.25 -0.50 3.70
C TYR A 51 4.62 -1.37 2.50
N HIS A 52 4.02 -2.55 2.42
CA HIS A 52 4.17 -3.47 1.31
C HIS A 52 3.07 -3.26 0.26
N GLN A 53 3.48 -3.22 -1.01
CA GLN A 53 2.60 -2.99 -2.14
C GLN A 53 2.94 -3.94 -3.28
N LEU A 54 1.96 -4.61 -3.84
CA LEU A 54 2.10 -5.41 -5.06
C LEU A 54 1.27 -4.75 -6.15
N ILE A 55 1.93 -4.31 -7.21
CA ILE A 55 1.30 -3.54 -8.29
C ILE A 55 1.69 -4.06 -9.67
N GLN A 56 0.86 -3.75 -10.65
CA GLN A 56 1.24 -3.82 -12.07
C GLN A 56 1.50 -2.41 -12.58
N SER A 57 2.69 -2.17 -13.11
CA SER A 57 3.12 -0.86 -13.59
C SER A 57 4.06 -0.98 -14.78
N ARG A 58 4.14 0.10 -15.57
CA ARG A 58 5.19 0.26 -16.58
C ARG A 58 6.46 0.84 -15.99
N ASN A 59 6.30 1.66 -14.95
CA ASN A 59 7.41 2.30 -14.25
C ASN A 59 7.13 2.33 -12.73
N PRO A 60 7.67 1.38 -11.96
CA PRO A 60 7.45 1.33 -10.52
C PRO A 60 8.10 2.51 -9.78
N ASP A 61 9.15 3.10 -10.33
CA ASP A 61 9.82 4.26 -9.70
C ASP A 61 8.94 5.52 -9.78
N ASP A 62 8.27 5.76 -10.90
CA ASP A 62 7.30 6.86 -11.02
C ASP A 62 6.13 6.69 -10.06
N PHE A 63 5.62 5.45 -9.94
CA PHE A 63 4.59 5.13 -8.96
C PHE A 63 5.05 5.45 -7.54
N MET A 64 6.23 4.96 -7.17
CA MET A 64 6.77 5.16 -5.83
C MET A 64 7.07 6.64 -5.55
N HIS A 65 7.59 7.36 -6.55
CA HIS A 65 7.80 8.80 -6.45
C HIS A 65 6.49 9.54 -6.17
N CYS A 66 5.44 9.25 -6.94
CA CYS A 66 4.11 9.86 -6.75
C CYS A 66 3.53 9.55 -5.36
N PHE A 67 3.61 8.30 -4.92
CA PHE A 67 3.15 7.89 -3.58
C PHE A 67 3.92 8.64 -2.47
N ARG A 68 5.26 8.58 -2.52
CA ARG A 68 6.10 9.18 -1.47
C ARG A 68 5.94 10.70 -1.40
N LEU A 69 5.82 11.37 -2.54
CA LEU A 69 5.61 12.81 -2.58
C LEU A 69 4.30 13.19 -1.90
N SER A 70 3.19 12.57 -2.30
CA SER A 70 1.87 12.92 -1.77
C SER A 70 1.74 12.59 -0.28
N TYR A 71 2.22 11.42 0.14
CA TYR A 71 2.13 11.02 1.55
C TYR A 71 3.07 11.83 2.45
N SER A 72 4.31 12.11 2.00
CA SER A 72 5.25 12.94 2.76
C SER A 72 4.73 14.38 2.94
N MET A 73 4.09 14.95 1.93
CA MET A 73 3.48 16.28 2.04
C MET A 73 2.39 16.31 3.12
N TYR A 74 1.51 15.32 3.13
CA TYR A 74 0.49 15.18 4.17
C TYR A 74 1.13 15.01 5.55
N PHE A 75 2.03 14.05 5.70
CA PHE A 75 2.67 13.69 6.97
C PHE A 75 3.48 14.87 7.55
N ASN A 76 4.27 15.53 6.71
CA ASN A 76 5.07 16.68 7.11
C ASN A 76 4.20 17.85 7.59
N ARG A 77 3.07 18.10 6.91
CA ARG A 77 2.11 19.13 7.34
C ARG A 77 1.50 18.79 8.69
N LYS A 78 1.02 17.55 8.86
CA LYS A 78 0.35 17.10 10.09
C LYS A 78 1.28 17.14 11.30
N TYR A 79 2.53 16.69 11.13
CA TYR A 79 3.49 16.52 12.22
C TYR A 79 4.56 17.62 12.31
N HIS A 80 4.38 18.71 11.57
CA HIS A 80 5.29 19.88 11.58
C HIS A 80 6.75 19.49 11.34
N ARG A 81 7.00 18.61 10.37
CA ARG A 81 8.35 18.15 10.01
C ARG A 81 8.70 18.51 8.56
N CYS A 82 9.97 18.38 8.21
CA CYS A 82 10.50 18.65 6.87
C CYS A 82 11.23 17.42 6.33
N GLY A 83 11.40 17.39 5.01
CA GLY A 83 12.20 16.41 4.34
C GLY A 83 11.48 15.11 4.01
N LYS A 84 12.26 14.17 3.51
CA LYS A 84 11.78 12.86 3.06
C LYS A 84 11.34 12.00 4.24
N LEU A 85 10.23 11.33 4.10
CA LEU A 85 9.73 10.39 5.10
C LEU A 85 10.28 8.99 4.81
N GLY A 86 10.77 8.33 5.87
CA GLY A 86 11.30 6.98 5.79
C GLY A 86 12.71 6.91 5.18
N GLU A 87 13.14 5.71 4.86
CA GLU A 87 14.46 5.45 4.26
C GLU A 87 14.59 6.10 2.86
N LYS A 88 15.83 6.40 2.47
CA LYS A 88 16.11 7.05 1.19
C LYS A 88 15.68 6.22 0.00
N SER A 89 15.93 4.92 0.04
CA SER A 89 15.55 3.97 -1.00
C SER A 89 14.37 3.11 -0.55
N HIS A 90 13.59 2.67 -1.52
CA HIS A 90 12.55 1.67 -1.31
C HIS A 90 12.99 0.34 -1.94
N TYR A 91 12.44 -0.76 -1.43
CA TYR A 91 12.63 -2.07 -2.02
C TYR A 91 11.76 -2.20 -3.27
N THR A 92 12.33 -2.73 -4.34
CA THR A 92 11.62 -3.03 -5.59
C THR A 92 12.08 -4.37 -6.13
N MET A 93 11.16 -5.28 -6.39
CA MET A 93 11.43 -6.57 -7.02
C MET A 93 10.37 -6.87 -8.09
N GLU A 94 10.82 -7.19 -9.31
CA GLU A 94 9.94 -7.70 -10.36
C GLU A 94 9.47 -9.12 -9.98
N VAL A 95 8.17 -9.35 -10.07
CA VAL A 95 7.53 -10.64 -9.77
C VAL A 95 7.24 -11.35 -11.10
N VAL A 96 7.90 -12.49 -11.32
CA VAL A 96 7.83 -13.23 -12.58
C VAL A 96 7.29 -14.64 -12.35
N GLY A 97 6.25 -14.98 -13.11
CA GLY A 97 5.63 -16.30 -13.08
C GLY A 97 4.63 -16.52 -11.95
N TYR A 98 3.82 -17.56 -12.11
CA TYR A 98 2.68 -17.84 -11.23
C TYR A 98 3.11 -18.12 -9.79
N ASN A 99 4.10 -18.98 -9.59
CA ASN A 99 4.55 -19.35 -8.25
C ASN A 99 5.11 -18.15 -7.47
N HIS A 100 5.89 -17.29 -8.14
CA HIS A 100 6.41 -16.07 -7.54
C HIS A 100 5.28 -15.09 -7.20
N MET A 101 4.27 -14.99 -8.07
CA MET A 101 3.08 -14.16 -7.82
C MET A 101 2.35 -14.61 -6.55
N ILE A 102 2.06 -15.91 -6.42
CA ILE A 102 1.37 -16.46 -5.24
C ILE A 102 2.20 -16.26 -3.98
N ALA A 103 3.51 -16.46 -4.04
CA ALA A 103 4.41 -16.25 -2.91
C ALA A 103 4.42 -14.77 -2.48
N ALA A 104 4.52 -13.84 -3.43
CA ALA A 104 4.53 -12.41 -3.16
C ALA A 104 3.19 -11.93 -2.56
N MET A 105 2.06 -12.35 -3.13
CA MET A 105 0.73 -12.03 -2.60
C MET A 105 0.56 -12.56 -1.17
N SER A 106 0.90 -13.81 -0.95
CA SER A 106 0.82 -14.45 0.38
C SER A 106 1.68 -13.72 1.40
N TYR A 107 2.90 -13.34 1.01
CA TYR A 107 3.81 -12.59 1.88
C TYR A 107 3.22 -11.25 2.30
N VAL A 108 2.71 -10.46 1.35
CA VAL A 108 2.11 -9.15 1.63
C VAL A 108 0.88 -9.29 2.53
N LEU A 109 -0.02 -10.21 2.21
CA LEU A 109 -1.29 -10.38 2.94
C LEU A 109 -1.10 -10.97 4.34
N ARG A 110 -0.06 -11.79 4.54
CA ARG A 110 0.26 -12.39 5.86
C ARG A 110 1.19 -11.54 6.72
N ASN A 111 1.63 -10.40 6.22
CA ASN A 111 2.60 -9.55 6.92
C ASN A 111 2.12 -9.14 8.33
N PRO A 112 0.86 -8.71 8.55
CA PRO A 112 0.37 -8.38 9.89
C PRO A 112 0.35 -9.58 10.86
N LEU A 113 0.08 -10.78 10.36
CA LEU A 113 0.15 -12.01 11.15
C LEU A 113 1.61 -12.36 11.47
N HIS A 114 2.49 -12.27 10.49
CA HIS A 114 3.92 -12.58 10.63
C HIS A 114 4.59 -11.69 11.70
N HIS A 115 4.19 -10.42 11.79
CA HIS A 115 4.68 -9.50 12.81
C HIS A 115 3.90 -9.56 14.15
N GLY A 116 2.98 -10.51 14.31
CA GLY A 116 2.23 -10.71 15.55
C GLY A 116 1.22 -9.59 15.88
N VAL A 117 0.85 -8.78 14.90
CA VAL A 117 -0.10 -7.65 15.11
C VAL A 117 -1.53 -8.16 15.27
N VAL A 118 -1.88 -9.21 14.54
CA VAL A 118 -3.19 -9.84 14.58
C VAL A 118 -3.06 -11.37 14.61
N PRO A 119 -4.01 -12.10 15.22
CA PRO A 119 -3.99 -13.57 15.24
C PRO A 119 -4.39 -14.21 13.91
N ILE A 120 -5.10 -13.48 13.07
CA ILE A 120 -5.56 -13.92 11.74
C ILE A 120 -5.43 -12.78 10.72
N PRO A 121 -5.00 -13.05 9.47
CA PRO A 121 -4.68 -11.97 8.51
C PRO A 121 -5.84 -11.03 8.22
N TYR A 122 -7.05 -11.55 8.04
CA TYR A 122 -8.23 -10.75 7.68
C TYR A 122 -8.79 -9.88 8.83
N ALA A 123 -8.27 -10.04 10.05
CA ALA A 123 -8.61 -9.16 11.17
C ALA A 123 -7.88 -7.81 11.11
N TYR A 124 -6.84 -7.69 10.27
CA TYR A 124 -6.08 -6.45 10.14
C TYR A 124 -6.77 -5.48 9.18
N PRO A 125 -7.21 -4.28 9.67
CA PRO A 125 -8.04 -3.38 8.87
C PRO A 125 -7.28 -2.60 7.78
N TYR A 126 -5.95 -2.56 7.84
CA TYR A 126 -5.11 -1.74 6.95
C TYR A 126 -4.36 -2.58 5.91
N SER A 127 -5.02 -3.60 5.39
CA SER A 127 -4.50 -4.53 4.40
C SER A 127 -5.60 -4.93 3.41
N SER A 128 -5.20 -5.25 2.18
CA SER A 128 -6.10 -5.73 1.13
C SER A 128 -6.83 -7.01 1.51
N VAL A 129 -6.28 -7.84 2.40
CA VAL A 129 -6.96 -9.06 2.85
C VAL A 129 -8.33 -8.76 3.47
N ASN A 130 -8.42 -7.67 4.23
CA ASN A 130 -9.70 -7.22 4.78
C ASN A 130 -10.65 -6.73 3.68
N SER A 131 -10.14 -5.93 2.75
CA SER A 131 -10.92 -5.39 1.63
C SER A 131 -11.40 -6.49 0.69
N ILE A 132 -10.54 -7.46 0.35
CA ILE A 132 -10.89 -8.62 -0.49
C ILE A 132 -11.98 -9.45 0.20
N PHE A 133 -11.80 -9.76 1.47
CA PHE A 133 -12.80 -10.51 2.25
C PHE A 133 -14.15 -9.80 2.28
N MET A 134 -14.15 -8.49 2.51
CA MET A 134 -15.38 -7.69 2.53
C MET A 134 -16.05 -7.62 1.16
N ALA A 135 -15.27 -7.57 0.08
CA ALA A 135 -15.81 -7.60 -1.28
C ALA A 135 -16.49 -8.94 -1.61
N GLU A 136 -15.89 -10.06 -1.24
CA GLU A 136 -16.49 -11.39 -1.39
C GLU A 136 -17.80 -11.53 -0.61
N MET A 137 -17.91 -10.85 0.53
CA MET A 137 -19.13 -10.79 1.32
C MET A 137 -20.16 -9.78 0.78
N GLY A 138 -19.94 -9.22 -0.42
CA GLY A 138 -20.81 -8.24 -1.04
C GLY A 138 -20.76 -6.84 -0.40
N LYS A 139 -19.73 -6.57 0.39
CA LYS A 139 -19.53 -5.29 1.08
C LYS A 139 -18.35 -4.56 0.46
N VAL A 140 -18.61 -3.60 -0.38
CA VAL A 140 -17.63 -2.67 -0.96
C VAL A 140 -18.06 -1.26 -0.65
N PRO A 141 -17.18 -0.30 -0.67
CA PRO A 141 -15.78 -0.17 -1.03
C PRO A 141 -14.82 -0.17 0.18
N ASP A 142 -13.50 -0.20 -0.09
CA ASP A 142 -12.50 -0.02 0.96
C ASP A 142 -12.68 1.35 1.64
N LYS A 143 -12.96 1.32 2.93
CA LYS A 143 -13.26 2.52 3.73
C LYS A 143 -12.05 3.45 3.89
N ARG A 144 -10.85 2.96 3.61
CA ARG A 144 -9.63 3.77 3.67
C ARG A 144 -9.52 4.76 2.53
N VAL A 145 -10.20 4.53 1.41
CA VAL A 145 -10.19 5.46 0.28
C VAL A 145 -11.09 6.66 0.60
N LEU A 146 -10.49 7.80 0.83
CA LEU A 146 -11.19 9.04 1.17
C LEU A 146 -11.77 9.76 -0.06
N ASP A 147 -11.21 9.53 -1.23
CA ASP A 147 -11.64 10.13 -2.48
C ASP A 147 -12.23 9.07 -3.42
N ARG A 148 -13.54 9.14 -3.60
CA ARG A 148 -14.30 8.17 -4.41
C ARG A 148 -13.86 8.09 -5.88
N ARG A 149 -13.17 9.10 -6.39
CA ARG A 149 -12.66 9.11 -7.78
C ARG A 149 -11.69 7.96 -8.05
N TYR A 150 -11.07 7.40 -7.03
CA TYR A 150 -10.07 6.34 -7.17
C TYR A 150 -10.60 4.92 -6.92
N TYR A 151 -11.85 4.76 -6.52
CA TYR A 151 -12.42 3.46 -6.19
C TYR A 151 -12.35 2.44 -7.33
N HIS A 152 -12.53 2.89 -8.57
CA HIS A 152 -12.48 2.01 -9.73
C HIS A 152 -11.13 1.31 -9.93
N ARG A 153 -10.07 1.78 -9.27
CA ARG A 153 -8.74 1.13 -9.30
C ARG A 153 -8.65 -0.11 -8.42
N PHE A 154 -9.62 -0.32 -7.55
CA PHE A 154 -9.67 -1.45 -6.61
C PHE A 154 -10.84 -2.39 -6.87
N ILE A 155 -11.87 -1.94 -7.58
CA ILE A 155 -13.12 -2.68 -7.77
C ILE A 155 -13.15 -3.39 -9.13
N SER A 156 -12.37 -2.92 -10.08
CA SER A 156 -12.36 -3.44 -11.47
C SER A 156 -11.49 -4.69 -11.66
#